data_e59260cb14c308c498f0314284d33c50
#
_entry.id   e59260cb14c308c498f0314284d33c50
#
_cell.length_a   1.000
_cell.length_b   1.000
_cell.length_c   1.000
_cell.angle_alpha   90.00
_cell.angle_beta   90.00
_cell.angle_gamma   90.00
#
_symmetry.space_group_name_H-M   'P 1'
#
loop_
_entity.id
_entity.type
_entity.pdbx_description
1 polymer ?
#
loop_
_entity_poly.entity_id
_entity_poly.type
_entity_poly.pdbx_seq_one_letter_code
_entity_poly.pdbx_strand_id
1 'polypeptide(L)'
;MGILRTVTDNNGDEIIGAYSKITSQSSNNAKDKTNFTYQVETWKNQIAYETGKPCIQSLNHRDEVMMVDLVSVDIAGIYHHLMQHDRYKDGVMV
;
A
#
# COMPACT_ATOMS: atom_id res chain seq x y z
N MET A 1 6.85 -8.70 0.33
CA MET A 1 6.37 -7.74 1.35
C MET A 1 4.95 -7.32 0.99
N GLY A 2 4.04 -7.32 1.94
CA GLY A 2 2.65 -6.92 1.75
C GLY A 2 1.98 -6.64 3.09
N ILE A 3 0.68 -6.34 3.05
CA ILE A 3 -0.09 -5.97 4.24
C ILE A 3 -1.34 -6.84 4.29
N LEU A 4 -1.56 -7.52 5.43
CA LEU A 4 -2.82 -8.21 5.70
C LEU A 4 -3.74 -7.26 6.46
N ARG A 5 -4.95 -7.07 5.95
CA ARG A 5 -5.95 -6.18 6.55
C ARG A 5 -7.36 -6.62 6.20
N THR A 6 -8.34 -6.09 6.91
CA THR A 6 -9.75 -6.29 6.58
C THR A 6 -10.20 -5.18 5.63
N VAL A 7 -10.83 -5.56 4.53
CA VAL A 7 -11.37 -4.61 3.55
C VAL A 7 -12.86 -4.89 3.33
N THR A 8 -13.59 -3.85 2.90
CA THR A 8 -14.98 -3.98 2.50
C THR A 8 -15.03 -3.96 0.98
N ASP A 9 -15.66 -4.96 0.36
CA ASP A 9 -15.78 -5.03 -1.08
C ASP A 9 -16.90 -4.12 -1.60
N ASN A 10 -17.12 -4.15 -2.93
CA ASN A 10 -18.14 -3.29 -3.56
C ASN A 10 -19.57 -3.68 -3.16
N ASN A 11 -19.77 -4.87 -2.63
CA ASN A 11 -21.08 -5.35 -2.16
C ASN A 11 -21.32 -5.07 -0.68
N GLY A 12 -20.36 -4.46 0.02
CA GLY A 12 -20.44 -4.17 1.43
C GLY A 12 -20.00 -5.32 2.34
N ASP A 13 -19.49 -6.41 1.78
CA ASP A 13 -19.02 -7.56 2.55
C ASP A 13 -17.60 -7.33 3.05
N GLU A 14 -17.33 -7.72 4.30
CA GLU A 14 -15.99 -7.66 4.86
C GLU A 14 -15.16 -8.86 4.40
N ILE A 15 -13.93 -8.58 3.98
CA ILE A 15 -12.95 -9.59 3.61
C ILE A 15 -11.82 -9.51 4.64
N ILE A 16 -11.73 -10.53 5.50
CA ILE A 16 -10.73 -10.60 6.56
C ILE A 16 -9.47 -11.27 5.99
N GLY A 17 -8.30 -10.68 6.28
CA GLY A 17 -7.04 -11.22 5.80
C GLY A 17 -6.76 -10.92 4.33
N ALA A 18 -7.37 -9.87 3.78
CA ALA A 18 -7.06 -9.44 2.43
C ALA A 18 -5.59 -9.02 2.34
N TYR A 19 -4.94 -9.38 1.23
CA TYR A 19 -3.53 -9.10 1.00
C TYR A 19 -3.38 -7.89 0.09
N SER A 20 -2.74 -6.85 0.61
CA SER A 20 -2.47 -5.61 -0.14
C SER A 20 -0.98 -5.48 -0.41
N LYS A 21 -0.63 -5.07 -1.63
CA LYS A 21 0.76 -4.93 -2.05
C LYS A 21 0.93 -3.72 -2.94
N ILE A 22 2.07 -3.03 -2.79
CA ILE A 22 2.45 -1.97 -3.71
C ILE A 22 2.96 -2.64 -5.00
N THR A 23 2.27 -2.40 -6.11
CA THR A 23 2.58 -3.02 -7.40
C THR A 23 3.24 -2.07 -8.38
N SER A 24 3.17 -0.77 -8.12
CA SER A 24 3.80 0.26 -8.94
C SER A 24 4.17 1.42 -8.04
N GLN A 25 5.34 2.00 -8.26
CA GLN A 25 5.81 3.12 -7.46
C GLN A 25 6.68 4.06 -8.28
N SER A 26 6.66 5.33 -7.91
CA SER A 26 7.61 6.32 -8.40
C SER A 26 7.85 7.37 -7.32
N SER A 27 9.00 8.00 -7.35
CA SER A 27 9.32 9.10 -6.45
C SER A 27 9.89 10.26 -7.26
N ASN A 28 9.61 11.47 -6.81
CA ASN A 28 10.10 12.68 -7.44
C ASN A 28 10.55 13.64 -6.34
N ASN A 29 11.83 14.04 -6.40
CA ASN A 29 12.40 14.94 -5.41
C ASN A 29 12.13 16.39 -5.81
N ALA A 30 11.50 17.13 -4.92
CA ALA A 30 11.45 18.57 -4.97
C ALA A 30 12.54 19.15 -4.05
N LYS A 31 12.60 20.46 -3.93
CA LYS A 31 13.70 21.17 -3.27
C LYS A 31 13.96 20.69 -1.83
N ASP A 32 12.91 20.47 -1.06
CA ASP A 32 13.00 20.11 0.36
C ASP A 32 12.02 19.01 0.76
N LYS A 33 11.42 18.33 -0.24
CA LYS A 33 10.44 17.28 -0.03
C LYS A 33 10.51 16.24 -1.14
N THR A 34 9.96 15.07 -0.88
CA THR A 34 9.83 13.98 -1.87
C THR A 34 8.36 13.64 -2.04
N ASN A 35 7.92 13.53 -3.28
CA ASN A 35 6.58 13.07 -3.63
C ASN A 35 6.65 11.60 -4.01
N PHE A 36 5.89 10.77 -3.31
CA PHE A 36 5.71 9.37 -3.65
C PHE A 36 4.37 9.20 -4.36
N THR A 37 4.38 8.51 -5.50
CA THR A 37 3.18 8.05 -6.18
C THR A 37 3.26 6.54 -6.27
N TYR A 38 2.24 5.83 -5.79
CA TYR A 38 2.26 4.38 -5.79
C TYR A 38 0.85 3.82 -5.94
N GLN A 39 0.79 2.59 -6.45
CA GLN A 39 -0.46 1.85 -6.62
C GLN A 39 -0.48 0.69 -5.64
N VAL A 40 -1.58 0.55 -4.90
CA VAL A 40 -1.80 -0.56 -3.99
C VAL A 40 -2.90 -1.42 -4.55
N GLU A 41 -2.60 -2.67 -4.87
CA GLU A 41 -3.57 -3.66 -5.27
C GLU A 41 -3.84 -4.61 -4.12
N THR A 42 -5.10 -5.00 -3.96
CA THR A 42 -5.55 -5.88 -2.87
C THR A 42 -6.17 -7.13 -3.44
N TRP A 43 -5.74 -8.29 -2.96
CA TRP A 43 -6.29 -9.59 -3.29
C TRP A 43 -7.10 -10.14 -2.12
N LYS A 44 -7.99 -11.09 -2.40
CA LYS A 44 -8.84 -11.70 -1.39
C LYS A 44 -8.04 -12.27 -0.22
N ASN A 45 -6.87 -12.85 -0.51
CA ASN A 45 -5.91 -13.35 0.47
C ASN A 45 -4.53 -13.48 -0.19
N GLN A 46 -3.52 -13.83 0.58
CA GLN A 46 -2.15 -13.97 0.07
C GLN A 46 -2.04 -15.10 -0.96
N ILE A 47 -2.78 -16.19 -0.78
CA ILE A 47 -2.78 -17.33 -1.71
C ILE A 47 -3.33 -16.89 -3.06
N ALA A 48 -4.37 -16.07 -3.10
CA ALA A 48 -4.92 -15.54 -4.35
C ALA A 48 -3.88 -14.73 -5.13
N TYR A 49 -3.08 -13.92 -4.43
CA TYR A 49 -1.97 -13.20 -5.04
C TYR A 49 -0.92 -14.17 -5.62
N GLU A 50 -0.50 -15.16 -4.83
CA GLU A 50 0.55 -16.12 -5.21
C GLU A 50 0.12 -17.02 -6.38
N THR A 51 -1.16 -17.29 -6.53
CA THR A 51 -1.70 -18.14 -7.61
C THR A 51 -2.10 -17.35 -8.85
N GLY A 52 -1.85 -16.04 -8.89
CA GLY A 52 -2.09 -15.21 -10.06
C GLY A 52 -3.54 -14.81 -10.29
N LYS A 53 -4.38 -14.86 -9.27
CA LYS A 53 -5.77 -14.41 -9.39
C LYS A 53 -5.84 -12.89 -9.51
N PRO A 54 -6.90 -12.34 -10.16
CA PRO A 54 -7.04 -10.88 -10.26
C PRO A 54 -7.26 -10.24 -8.88
N CYS A 55 -6.78 -9.01 -8.72
CA CYS A 55 -7.01 -8.24 -7.51
C CYS A 55 -8.48 -7.82 -7.39
N ILE A 56 -8.94 -7.62 -6.16
CA ILE A 56 -10.31 -7.18 -5.88
C ILE A 56 -10.42 -5.67 -5.72
N GLN A 57 -9.32 -4.97 -5.54
CA GLN A 57 -9.28 -3.53 -5.37
C GLN A 57 -7.94 -2.99 -5.86
N SER A 58 -7.96 -1.83 -6.49
CA SER A 58 -6.75 -1.13 -6.92
C SER A 58 -6.91 0.35 -6.59
N LEU A 59 -5.97 0.89 -5.83
CA LEU A 59 -5.99 2.29 -5.40
C LEU A 59 -4.65 2.95 -5.71
N ASN A 60 -4.72 4.21 -6.16
CA ASN A 60 -3.55 5.03 -6.37
C ASN A 60 -3.42 6.03 -5.22
N HIS A 61 -2.22 6.16 -4.69
CA HIS A 61 -1.92 7.07 -3.60
C HIS A 61 -0.80 8.02 -3.98
N ARG A 62 -0.83 9.20 -3.40
CA ARG A 62 0.22 10.19 -3.55
C ARG A 62 0.54 10.77 -2.17
N ASP A 63 1.79 10.64 -1.76
CA ASP A 63 2.28 11.15 -0.50
C ASP A 63 3.38 12.17 -0.71
N GLU A 64 3.35 13.23 0.08
CA GLU A 64 4.36 14.26 0.09
C GLU A 64 5.07 14.21 1.45
N VAL A 65 6.38 13.97 1.43
CA VAL A 65 7.17 13.79 2.65
C VAL A 65 8.31 14.80 2.67
N MET A 66 8.42 15.54 3.79
CA MET A 66 9.55 16.44 3.97
C MET A 66 10.84 15.64 4.07
N MET A 67 11.92 16.15 3.49
CA MET A 67 13.20 15.44 3.47
C MET A 67 13.69 15.06 4.86
N VAL A 68 13.39 15.89 5.88
CA VAL A 68 13.77 15.61 7.26
C VAL A 68 13.04 14.40 7.86
N ASP A 69 11.88 14.06 7.32
CA ASP A 69 11.04 12.93 7.79
C ASP A 69 11.20 11.70 6.90
N LEU A 70 12.02 11.78 5.85
CA LEU A 70 12.17 10.71 4.88
C LEU A 70 12.97 9.55 5.48
N VAL A 71 12.36 8.37 5.53
CA VAL A 71 13.01 7.15 6.01
C VAL A 71 13.93 6.58 4.92
N SER A 72 13.37 6.35 3.73
CA SER A 72 14.13 5.92 2.56
C SER A 72 13.28 6.12 1.31
N VAL A 73 13.91 6.08 0.13
CA VAL A 73 13.20 6.20 -1.17
C VAL A 73 12.92 4.84 -1.80
N ASP A 74 13.29 3.75 -1.15
CA ASP A 74 13.04 2.40 -1.64
C ASP A 74 11.65 1.90 -1.23
N ILE A 75 11.33 0.66 -1.60
CA ILE A 75 10.01 0.08 -1.33
C ILE A 75 9.72 0.00 0.18
N ALA A 76 10.72 -0.24 1.01
CA ALA A 76 10.54 -0.31 2.46
C ALA A 76 10.12 1.04 3.03
N GLY A 77 10.72 2.14 2.55
CA GLY A 77 10.35 3.48 2.97
C GLY A 77 8.93 3.84 2.55
N ILE A 78 8.52 3.44 1.35
CA ILE A 78 7.15 3.68 0.88
C ILE A 78 6.14 2.92 1.73
N TYR A 79 6.41 1.65 2.09
CA TYR A 79 5.55 0.90 3.00
C TYR A 79 5.48 1.56 4.40
N HIS A 80 6.60 2.10 4.88
CA HIS A 80 6.60 2.82 6.15
C HIS A 80 5.60 3.98 6.14
N HIS A 81 5.60 4.79 5.09
CA HIS A 81 4.67 5.91 4.95
C HIS A 81 3.25 5.43 4.70
N LEU A 82 3.07 4.36 3.92
CA LEU A 82 1.77 3.77 3.65
C LEU A 82 1.06 3.33 4.93
N MET A 83 1.78 2.71 5.87
CA MET A 83 1.22 2.24 7.13
C MET A 83 0.73 3.36 8.04
N GLN A 84 1.07 4.62 7.76
CA GLN A 84 0.58 5.77 8.49
C GLN A 84 -0.77 6.29 7.99
N HIS A 85 -1.23 5.83 6.84
CA HIS A 85 -2.57 6.14 6.36
C HIS A 85 -3.62 5.43 7.21
N ASP A 86 -4.74 6.10 7.50
CA ASP A 86 -5.83 5.52 8.29
C ASP A 86 -6.34 4.20 7.71
N ARG A 87 -6.30 4.06 6.40
CA ARG A 87 -6.75 2.86 5.70
C ARG A 87 -5.90 1.63 6.02
N TYR A 88 -4.60 1.81 6.29
CA TYR A 88 -3.64 0.70 6.40
C TYR A 88 -3.02 0.55 7.79
N LYS A 89 -3.19 1.52 8.68
CA LYS A 89 -2.49 1.53 9.97
C LYS A 89 -2.80 0.33 10.87
N ASP A 90 -3.97 -0.28 10.69
CA ASP A 90 -4.39 -1.47 11.45
C ASP A 90 -3.97 -2.78 10.77
N GLY A 91 -3.32 -2.70 9.61
CA GLY A 91 -2.83 -3.86 8.90
C GLY A 91 -1.55 -4.42 9.51
N VAL A 92 -1.22 -5.64 9.13
CA VAL A 92 -0.02 -6.35 9.58
C VAL A 92 0.90 -6.56 8.38
N MET A 93 2.14 -6.11 8.50
CA MET A 93 3.17 -6.35 7.47
C MET A 93 3.57 -7.82 7.45
N VAL A 94 3.64 -8.39 6.27
CA VAL A 94 4.03 -9.79 6.05
C VAL A 94 5.09 -9.94 4.96
#